data_45641c8b9dc85cf93bc049854d2911c6
#
_entry.id   45641c8b9dc85cf93bc049854d2911c6
#
_cell.length_a   1.000
_cell.length_b   1.000
_cell.length_c   1.000
_cell.angle_alpha   90.00
_cell.angle_beta   90.00
_cell.angle_gamma   90.00
#
_symmetry.space_group_name_H-M   'P 1'
#
loop_
_entity.id
_entity.type
_entity.pdbx_description
1 polymer ?
#
loop_
_entity_poly.entity_id
_entity_poly.type
_entity_poly.pdbx_seq_one_letter_code
_entity_poly.pdbx_strand_id
1 'polypeptide(L)'
;CIDCGECIRRCPYQAKKAIFDRYEDIDEKKYRIALPAPSFYGQFVDLDDVDYVLQGLLDIGFDDVFEVARAAEIVTEYTRRYMREENISYPVINSACPVVVRLITLRFPYLCDHVIPMMPPIELAGKMAREEAMAKHPELKPEDISIVFISPCPAKASYVKNGFLGEKSHVDYVVSMSDIYFKLIGVMKKNVTP
;
A
#
# COMPACT_ATOMS: atom_id res chain seq x y z
N CYS A 1 4.52 -9.69 -19.35
CA CYS A 1 4.99 -8.97 -18.18
C CYS A 1 4.12 -9.29 -16.96
N ILE A 2 4.73 -9.47 -15.79
CA ILE A 2 4.04 -9.70 -14.51
C ILE A 2 4.26 -8.53 -13.53
N ASP A 3 4.82 -7.43 -14.02
CA ASP A 3 5.10 -6.18 -13.30
C ASP A 3 6.01 -6.32 -12.05
N CYS A 4 6.87 -7.37 -12.04
CA CYS A 4 7.73 -7.67 -10.88
C CYS A 4 8.86 -6.65 -10.62
N GLY A 5 9.12 -5.72 -11.55
CA GLY A 5 10.18 -4.72 -11.41
C GLY A 5 11.60 -5.21 -11.70
N GLU A 6 11.81 -6.48 -12.05
CA GLU A 6 13.15 -7.03 -12.27
C GLU A 6 13.88 -6.34 -13.42
N CYS A 7 13.17 -5.94 -14.47
CA CYS A 7 13.74 -5.16 -15.57
C CYS A 7 14.18 -3.77 -15.14
N ILE A 8 13.57 -3.18 -14.10
CA ILE A 8 13.98 -1.90 -13.52
C ILE A 8 15.26 -2.11 -12.72
N ARG A 9 15.28 -3.12 -11.84
CA ARG A 9 16.40 -3.43 -10.97
C ARG A 9 17.68 -3.80 -11.72
N ARG A 10 17.55 -4.54 -12.83
CA ARG A 10 18.69 -5.06 -13.61
C ARG A 10 19.13 -4.17 -14.76
N CYS A 11 18.43 -3.10 -15.07
CA CYS A 11 18.82 -2.25 -16.18
C CYS A 11 20.09 -1.43 -15.84
N PRO A 12 21.23 -1.69 -16.48
CA PRO A 12 22.49 -0.98 -16.17
C PRO A 12 22.43 0.50 -16.55
N TYR A 13 21.52 0.86 -17.45
CA TYR A 13 21.32 2.24 -17.93
C TYR A 13 20.20 2.97 -17.19
N GLN A 14 19.55 2.33 -16.21
CA GLN A 14 18.39 2.86 -15.49
C GLN A 14 17.28 3.41 -16.41
N ALA A 15 17.18 2.86 -17.63
CA ALA A 15 16.24 3.30 -18.66
C ALA A 15 14.79 2.88 -18.40
N LYS A 16 14.57 1.97 -17.45
CA LYS A 16 13.23 1.50 -17.03
C LYS A 16 12.89 2.10 -15.69
N LYS A 17 11.69 2.67 -15.60
CA LYS A 17 11.17 3.24 -14.34
C LYS A 17 9.77 2.69 -14.07
N ALA A 18 9.42 2.58 -12.80
CA ALA A 18 8.04 2.37 -12.40
C ALA A 18 7.25 3.68 -12.56
N ILE A 19 5.97 3.55 -12.89
CA ILE A 19 5.08 4.70 -13.00
C ILE A 19 4.30 4.78 -11.68
N PHE A 20 4.81 5.61 -10.78
CA PHE A 20 4.11 6.03 -9.57
C PHE A 20 3.38 7.35 -9.84
N ASP A 21 2.38 7.63 -9.02
CA ASP A 21 1.77 8.94 -8.98
C ASP A 21 2.73 9.92 -8.29
N ARG A 22 2.67 11.19 -8.65
CA ARG A 22 3.49 12.21 -8.00
C ARG A 22 2.73 12.74 -6.79
N TYR A 23 3.46 13.05 -5.72
CA TYR A 23 2.85 13.65 -4.53
C TYR A 23 2.12 14.96 -4.85
N GLU A 24 2.67 15.75 -5.78
CA GLU A 24 2.13 17.03 -6.22
C GLU A 24 0.83 16.92 -7.04
N ASP A 25 0.54 15.72 -7.58
CA ASP A 25 -0.67 15.47 -8.38
C ASP A 25 -1.87 15.04 -7.51
N ILE A 26 -1.66 14.86 -6.20
CA ILE A 26 -2.73 14.53 -5.26
C ILE A 26 -3.58 15.77 -5.01
N ASP A 27 -4.89 15.65 -5.16
CA ASP A 27 -5.83 16.76 -4.98
C ASP A 27 -5.79 17.32 -3.54
N GLU A 28 -5.26 18.52 -3.40
CA GLU A 28 -5.12 19.21 -2.10
C GLU A 28 -6.46 19.63 -1.47
N LYS A 29 -7.53 19.64 -2.24
CA LYS A 29 -8.88 19.97 -1.76
C LYS A 29 -9.58 18.81 -1.07
N LYS A 30 -9.02 17.60 -1.20
CA LYS A 30 -9.55 16.40 -0.58
C LYS A 30 -8.87 16.11 0.75
N TYR A 31 -9.60 15.40 1.61
CA TYR A 31 -9.04 14.83 2.83
C TYR A 31 -8.09 13.68 2.47
N ARG A 32 -6.79 13.86 2.69
CA ARG A 32 -5.74 12.96 2.24
C ARG A 32 -5.27 12.05 3.36
N ILE A 33 -5.41 10.75 3.15
CA ILE A 33 -4.98 9.75 4.13
C ILE A 33 -3.76 9.00 3.58
N ALA A 34 -2.65 9.05 4.31
CA ALA A 34 -1.46 8.29 3.99
C ALA A 34 -1.60 6.83 4.44
N LEU A 35 -1.26 5.90 3.57
CA LEU A 35 -1.11 4.47 3.88
C LEU A 35 0.38 4.09 3.75
N PRO A 36 1.21 4.23 4.77
CA PRO A 36 2.60 3.80 4.70
C PRO A 36 2.69 2.27 4.67
N ALA A 37 3.48 1.73 3.71
CA ALA A 37 3.84 0.32 3.70
C ALA A 37 4.68 0.00 4.96
N PRO A 38 4.52 -1.18 5.60
CA PRO A 38 5.30 -1.54 6.80
C PRO A 38 6.81 -1.43 6.62
N SER A 39 7.31 -1.69 5.41
CA SER A 39 8.72 -1.53 5.06
C SER A 39 9.22 -0.09 5.02
N PHE A 40 8.33 0.90 5.10
CA PHE A 40 8.69 2.31 5.07
C PHE A 40 9.43 2.73 6.33
N TYR A 41 9.00 2.25 7.48
CA TYR A 41 9.61 2.58 8.77
C TYR A 41 11.08 2.13 8.86
N GLY A 42 11.40 0.99 8.26
CA GLY A 42 12.78 0.47 8.23
C GLY A 42 13.75 1.25 7.31
N GLN A 43 13.29 2.32 6.64
CA GLN A 43 14.17 3.18 5.84
C GLN A 43 14.85 4.28 6.66
N PHE A 44 14.38 4.52 7.87
CA PHE A 44 14.92 5.55 8.74
C PHE A 44 15.95 4.94 9.70
N VAL A 45 17.19 5.40 9.60
CA VAL A 45 18.28 4.99 10.49
C VAL A 45 18.18 5.81 11.78
N ASP A 46 18.42 5.16 12.92
CA ASP A 46 18.39 5.77 14.25
C ASP A 46 17.02 6.41 14.59
N LEU A 47 15.94 5.75 14.17
CA LEU A 47 14.58 6.15 14.52
C LEU A 47 14.25 5.61 15.92
N ASP A 48 14.12 6.51 16.89
CA ASP A 48 13.77 6.16 18.26
C ASP A 48 12.32 5.71 18.41
N ASP A 49 11.42 6.31 17.61
CA ASP A 49 9.99 6.00 17.61
C ASP A 49 9.38 6.17 16.22
N VAL A 50 8.49 5.24 15.85
CA VAL A 50 7.71 5.27 14.60
C VAL A 50 6.82 6.52 14.52
N ASP A 51 6.38 7.04 15.65
CA ASP A 51 5.52 8.22 15.75
C ASP A 51 6.13 9.45 15.08
N TYR A 52 7.46 9.57 15.03
CA TYR A 52 8.12 10.65 14.27
C TYR A 52 7.84 10.58 12.77
N VAL A 53 7.75 9.38 12.20
CA VAL A 53 7.41 9.19 10.78
C VAL A 53 5.94 9.51 10.55
N LEU A 54 5.06 9.06 11.46
CA LEU A 54 3.62 9.31 11.36
C LEU A 54 3.34 10.81 11.46
N GLN A 55 3.94 11.51 12.44
CA GLN A 55 3.85 12.96 12.56
C GLN A 55 4.43 13.67 11.34
N GLY A 56 5.58 13.21 10.83
CA GLY A 56 6.19 13.77 9.62
C GLY A 56 5.27 13.67 8.39
N LEU A 57 4.48 12.61 8.26
CA LEU A 57 3.48 12.48 7.20
C LEU A 57 2.39 13.55 7.32
N LEU A 58 1.91 13.83 8.53
CA LEU A 58 0.97 14.93 8.78
C LEU A 58 1.60 16.29 8.45
N ASP A 59 2.85 16.50 8.88
CA ASP A 59 3.58 17.76 8.66
C ASP A 59 3.86 18.07 7.19
N ILE A 60 3.97 17.06 6.32
CA ILE A 60 4.08 17.27 4.87
C ILE A 60 2.74 17.48 4.18
N GLY A 61 1.61 17.38 4.92
CA GLY A 61 0.29 17.78 4.46
C GLY A 61 -0.70 16.67 4.21
N PHE A 62 -0.50 15.48 4.79
CA PHE A 62 -1.58 14.51 4.94
C PHE A 62 -2.48 14.91 6.11
N ASP A 63 -3.78 14.66 5.98
CA ASP A 63 -4.77 14.98 7.01
C ASP A 63 -4.90 13.87 8.06
N ASP A 64 -4.63 12.61 7.66
CA ASP A 64 -4.63 11.45 8.55
C ASP A 64 -3.62 10.41 8.05
N VAL A 65 -3.26 9.46 8.92
CA VAL A 65 -2.38 8.33 8.59
C VAL A 65 -3.04 7.04 9.07
N PHE A 66 -3.14 6.06 8.17
CA PHE A 66 -3.64 4.73 8.50
C PHE A 66 -2.56 3.69 8.17
N GLU A 67 -2.05 3.00 9.16
CA GLU A 67 -0.99 2.00 8.98
C GLU A 67 -1.52 0.73 8.31
N VAL A 68 -0.93 0.37 7.17
CA VAL A 68 -1.27 -0.88 6.46
C VAL A 68 -1.04 -2.12 7.33
N ALA A 69 -0.16 -2.03 8.33
CA ALA A 69 0.10 -3.10 9.31
C ALA A 69 -1.17 -3.53 10.04
N ARG A 70 -2.06 -2.61 10.43
CA ARG A 70 -3.36 -2.94 11.08
C ARG A 70 -4.22 -3.84 10.21
N ALA A 71 -4.34 -3.53 8.92
CA ALA A 71 -5.07 -4.38 7.98
C ALA A 71 -4.36 -5.72 7.73
N ALA A 72 -3.02 -5.73 7.72
CA ALA A 72 -2.24 -6.96 7.56
C ALA A 72 -2.42 -7.92 8.75
N GLU A 73 -2.57 -7.43 9.96
CA GLU A 73 -2.89 -8.24 11.14
C GLU A 73 -4.25 -8.92 10.99
N ILE A 74 -5.28 -8.18 10.56
CA ILE A 74 -6.61 -8.73 10.31
C ILE A 74 -6.56 -9.82 9.24
N VAL A 75 -5.88 -9.56 8.11
CA VAL A 75 -5.71 -10.55 7.04
C VAL A 75 -4.95 -11.79 7.55
N THR A 76 -3.97 -11.60 8.42
CA THR A 76 -3.20 -12.71 9.02
C THR A 76 -4.10 -13.58 9.91
N GLU A 77 -4.92 -12.97 10.73
CA GLU A 77 -5.85 -13.73 11.60
C GLU A 77 -6.90 -14.48 10.78
N TYR A 78 -7.43 -13.85 9.73
CA TYR A 78 -8.32 -14.52 8.77
C TYR A 78 -7.65 -15.71 8.09
N THR A 79 -6.38 -15.53 7.65
CA THR A 79 -5.59 -16.60 7.04
C THR A 79 -5.42 -17.78 8.02
N ARG A 80 -5.15 -17.49 9.30
CA ARG A 80 -5.04 -18.54 10.33
C ARG A 80 -6.34 -19.31 10.53
N ARG A 81 -7.49 -18.62 10.49
CA ARG A 81 -8.81 -19.25 10.57
C ARG A 81 -9.09 -20.10 9.36
N TYR A 82 -8.89 -19.53 8.17
CA TYR A 82 -9.05 -20.22 6.90
C TYR A 82 -8.23 -21.51 6.86
N MET A 83 -6.98 -21.49 7.29
CA MET A 83 -6.10 -22.68 7.33
C MET A 83 -6.51 -23.76 8.34
N ARG A 84 -7.51 -23.53 9.18
CA ARG A 84 -8.07 -24.53 10.11
C ARG A 84 -9.33 -25.20 9.57
N GLU A 85 -9.84 -24.79 8.43
CA GLU A 85 -10.99 -25.41 7.79
C GLU A 85 -10.64 -26.80 7.26
N GLU A 86 -11.61 -27.74 7.31
CA GLU A 86 -11.36 -29.17 7.02
C GLU A 86 -11.12 -29.47 5.53
N ASN A 87 -11.52 -28.58 4.59
CA ASN A 87 -11.52 -28.84 3.16
C ASN A 87 -10.60 -27.91 2.35
N ILE A 88 -9.41 -27.63 2.86
CA ILE A 88 -8.47 -26.76 2.16
C ILE A 88 -7.57 -27.56 1.20
N SER A 89 -7.50 -27.11 -0.06
CA SER A 89 -6.53 -27.62 -1.02
C SER A 89 -5.14 -27.02 -0.78
N TYR A 90 -4.13 -27.85 -0.58
CA TYR A 90 -2.74 -27.43 -0.46
C TYR A 90 -2.02 -27.50 -1.83
N PRO A 91 -1.03 -26.62 -2.08
CA PRO A 91 -0.51 -25.55 -1.22
C PRO A 91 -1.48 -24.37 -1.10
N VAL A 92 -1.50 -23.70 0.05
CA VAL A 92 -2.26 -22.44 0.25
C VAL A 92 -1.39 -21.26 -0.14
N ILE A 93 -1.83 -20.45 -1.10
CA ILE A 93 -1.04 -19.35 -1.66
C ILE A 93 -1.66 -18.01 -1.28
N ASN A 94 -0.85 -17.12 -0.68
CA ASN A 94 -1.30 -15.80 -0.26
C ASN A 94 -1.52 -14.87 -1.46
N SER A 95 -2.65 -14.16 -1.50
CA SER A 95 -3.06 -13.22 -2.55
C SER A 95 -2.47 -11.80 -2.43
N ALA A 96 -1.72 -11.49 -1.35
CA ALA A 96 -1.23 -10.13 -1.08
C ALA A 96 -0.21 -9.60 -2.11
N CYS A 97 0.44 -10.49 -2.87
CA CYS A 97 1.41 -10.10 -3.89
C CYS A 97 0.80 -10.17 -5.30
N PRO A 98 0.54 -9.03 -5.97
CA PRO A 98 -0.06 -9.02 -7.30
C PRO A 98 0.82 -9.70 -8.36
N VAL A 99 2.14 -9.72 -8.16
CA VAL A 99 3.08 -10.42 -9.06
C VAL A 99 2.87 -11.93 -9.00
N VAL A 100 2.72 -12.48 -7.78
CA VAL A 100 2.49 -13.91 -7.58
C VAL A 100 1.15 -14.33 -8.18
N VAL A 101 0.09 -13.59 -7.89
CA VAL A 101 -1.25 -13.86 -8.46
C VAL A 101 -1.20 -13.83 -9.99
N ARG A 102 -0.59 -12.79 -10.57
CA ARG A 102 -0.46 -12.66 -12.02
C ARG A 102 0.41 -13.76 -12.64
N LEU A 103 1.48 -14.16 -11.98
CA LEU A 103 2.32 -15.29 -12.41
C LEU A 103 1.52 -16.60 -12.45
N ILE A 104 0.75 -16.87 -11.40
CA ILE A 104 -0.10 -18.06 -11.31
C ILE A 104 -1.12 -18.05 -12.44
N THR A 105 -1.88 -16.96 -12.58
CA THR A 105 -2.92 -16.85 -13.62
C THR A 105 -2.37 -17.07 -15.03
N LEU A 106 -1.16 -16.56 -15.32
CA LEU A 106 -0.59 -16.62 -16.67
C LEU A 106 0.21 -17.91 -16.97
N ARG A 107 0.82 -18.53 -15.96
CA ARG A 107 1.77 -19.63 -16.16
C ARG A 107 1.38 -20.92 -15.46
N PHE A 108 0.59 -20.83 -14.39
CA PHE A 108 0.23 -21.95 -13.55
C PHE A 108 -1.27 -21.93 -13.20
N PRO A 109 -2.18 -21.88 -14.23
CA PRO A 109 -3.61 -21.67 -13.97
C PRO A 109 -4.24 -22.76 -13.09
N TYR A 110 -3.65 -23.95 -13.05
CA TYR A 110 -4.08 -25.03 -12.14
C TYR A 110 -3.84 -24.72 -10.65
N LEU A 111 -3.08 -23.66 -10.31
CA LEU A 111 -2.89 -23.18 -8.96
C LEU A 111 -3.85 -22.05 -8.58
N CYS A 112 -4.72 -21.59 -9.47
CA CYS A 112 -5.65 -20.49 -9.16
C CYS A 112 -6.56 -20.82 -7.98
N ASP A 113 -7.04 -22.05 -7.88
CA ASP A 113 -7.91 -22.52 -6.78
C ASP A 113 -7.17 -22.64 -5.43
N HIS A 114 -5.85 -22.56 -5.46
CA HIS A 114 -5.00 -22.55 -4.27
C HIS A 114 -4.71 -21.15 -3.74
N VAL A 115 -5.05 -20.10 -4.49
CA VAL A 115 -4.89 -18.71 -4.04
C VAL A 115 -6.02 -18.37 -3.07
N ILE A 116 -5.65 -17.93 -1.87
CA ILE A 116 -6.63 -17.56 -0.84
C ILE A 116 -7.54 -16.46 -1.39
N PRO A 117 -8.88 -16.63 -1.36
CA PRO A 117 -9.85 -15.65 -1.83
C PRO A 117 -10.01 -14.51 -0.80
N MET A 118 -8.93 -13.75 -0.59
CA MET A 118 -8.87 -12.75 0.45
C MET A 118 -8.38 -11.42 -0.11
N MET A 119 -9.02 -10.34 0.33
CA MET A 119 -8.62 -8.98 -0.03
C MET A 119 -7.18 -8.71 0.41
N PRO A 120 -6.32 -8.17 -0.47
CA PRO A 120 -4.97 -7.79 -0.08
C PRO A 120 -4.95 -6.74 1.04
N PRO A 121 -3.93 -6.72 1.92
CA PRO A 121 -3.86 -5.77 3.03
C PRO A 121 -3.98 -4.30 2.62
N ILE A 122 -3.48 -3.92 1.44
CA ILE A 122 -3.58 -2.53 0.95
C ILE A 122 -5.02 -2.13 0.62
N GLU A 123 -5.81 -3.04 0.06
CA GLU A 123 -7.22 -2.79 -0.25
C GLU A 123 -8.06 -2.71 1.02
N LEU A 124 -7.82 -3.65 1.95
CA LEU A 124 -8.49 -3.62 3.25
C LEU A 124 -8.14 -2.34 4.02
N ALA A 125 -6.86 -1.93 4.01
CA ALA A 125 -6.41 -0.69 4.64
C ALA A 125 -7.08 0.54 4.02
N GLY A 126 -7.15 0.62 2.68
CA GLY A 126 -7.83 1.72 1.98
C GLY A 126 -9.31 1.82 2.32
N LYS A 127 -9.98 0.67 2.37
CA LYS A 127 -11.40 0.59 2.77
C LYS A 127 -11.59 1.07 4.21
N MET A 128 -10.84 0.50 5.16
CA MET A 128 -10.94 0.82 6.59
C MET A 128 -10.59 2.30 6.86
N ALA A 129 -9.54 2.82 6.24
CA ALA A 129 -9.14 4.22 6.39
C ALA A 129 -10.24 5.18 5.95
N ARG A 130 -10.91 4.89 4.82
CA ARG A 130 -12.03 5.69 4.32
C ARG A 130 -13.24 5.62 5.24
N GLU A 131 -13.58 4.42 5.74
CA GLU A 131 -14.68 4.22 6.68
C GLU A 131 -14.43 4.92 8.03
N GLU A 132 -13.20 4.82 8.57
CA GLU A 132 -12.81 5.51 9.81
C GLU A 132 -12.83 7.04 9.65
N ALA A 133 -12.37 7.57 8.51
CA ALA A 133 -12.42 9.01 8.25
C ALA A 133 -13.86 9.54 8.18
N MET A 134 -14.75 8.85 7.48
CA MET A 134 -16.17 9.22 7.44
C MET A 134 -16.87 9.11 8.81
N ALA A 135 -16.42 8.17 9.65
CA ALA A 135 -16.95 8.06 11.02
C ALA A 135 -16.45 9.19 11.94
N LYS A 136 -15.20 9.65 11.76
CA LYS A 136 -14.62 10.80 12.47
C LYS A 136 -15.19 12.15 11.96
N HIS A 137 -15.46 12.23 10.67
CA HIS A 137 -15.85 13.42 9.92
C HIS A 137 -17.12 13.15 9.13
N PRO A 138 -18.33 13.20 9.75
CA PRO A 138 -19.60 12.87 9.09
C PRO A 138 -19.96 13.75 7.90
N GLU A 139 -19.31 14.91 7.76
CA GLU A 139 -19.45 15.84 6.64
C GLU A 139 -18.75 15.34 5.36
N LEU A 140 -17.76 14.44 5.48
CA LEU A 140 -17.00 13.92 4.34
C LEU A 140 -17.79 12.81 3.64
N LYS A 141 -17.81 12.88 2.31
CA LYS A 141 -18.30 11.81 1.45
C LYS A 141 -17.13 10.96 0.94
N PRO A 142 -17.36 9.73 0.46
CA PRO A 142 -16.30 8.88 -0.08
C PRO A 142 -15.45 9.56 -1.17
N GLU A 143 -16.06 10.41 -2.00
CA GLU A 143 -15.41 11.17 -3.06
C GLU A 143 -14.52 12.32 -2.57
N ASP A 144 -14.74 12.79 -1.34
CA ASP A 144 -13.96 13.86 -0.72
C ASP A 144 -12.66 13.34 -0.08
N ILE A 145 -12.46 12.04 -0.06
CA ILE A 145 -11.31 11.38 0.57
C ILE A 145 -10.38 10.80 -0.50
N SER A 146 -9.10 11.10 -0.39
CA SER A 146 -8.02 10.51 -1.19
C SER A 146 -7.16 9.56 -0.35
N ILE A 147 -7.13 8.30 -0.74
CA ILE A 147 -6.30 7.27 -0.13
C ILE A 147 -4.99 7.15 -0.91
N VAL A 148 -3.88 7.43 -0.24
CA VAL A 148 -2.55 7.50 -0.85
C VAL A 148 -1.63 6.43 -0.27
N PHE A 149 -1.33 5.41 -1.05
CA PHE A 149 -0.42 4.34 -0.63
C PHE A 149 1.04 4.69 -0.91
N ILE A 150 1.88 4.67 0.13
CA ILE A 150 3.32 4.91 0.05
C ILE A 150 4.03 3.57 -0.12
N SER A 151 4.54 3.28 -1.32
CA SER A 151 4.97 1.94 -1.71
C SER A 151 6.36 1.90 -2.37
N PRO A 152 7.16 0.85 -2.07
CA PRO A 152 8.38 0.55 -2.81
C PRO A 152 8.11 -0.31 -4.06
N CYS A 153 6.87 -0.80 -4.24
CA CYS A 153 6.58 -1.88 -5.17
C CYS A 153 5.91 -1.39 -6.46
N PRO A 154 6.59 -1.51 -7.62
CA PRO A 154 6.01 -1.10 -8.91
C PRO A 154 4.77 -1.92 -9.29
N ALA A 155 4.71 -3.19 -8.88
CA ALA A 155 3.56 -4.03 -9.16
C ALA A 155 2.28 -3.56 -8.46
N LYS A 156 2.42 -2.99 -7.26
CA LYS A 156 1.27 -2.42 -6.54
C LYS A 156 0.79 -1.13 -7.17
N ALA A 157 1.70 -0.31 -7.74
CA ALA A 157 1.31 0.85 -8.53
C ALA A 157 0.50 0.45 -9.77
N SER A 158 0.97 -0.57 -10.52
CA SER A 158 0.21 -1.11 -11.65
C SER A 158 -1.11 -1.74 -11.23
N TYR A 159 -1.13 -2.43 -10.09
CA TYR A 159 -2.31 -3.09 -9.54
C TYR A 159 -3.42 -2.07 -9.22
N VAL A 160 -3.11 -1.01 -8.49
CA VAL A 160 -4.08 0.03 -8.14
C VAL A 160 -4.65 0.72 -9.39
N LYS A 161 -3.79 1.02 -10.38
CA LYS A 161 -4.22 1.68 -11.63
C LYS A 161 -5.11 0.81 -12.51
N ASN A 162 -4.87 -0.50 -12.54
CA ASN A 162 -5.60 -1.41 -13.41
C ASN A 162 -6.81 -2.08 -12.71
N GLY A 163 -6.92 -1.93 -11.40
CA GLY A 163 -7.88 -2.66 -10.58
C GLY A 163 -7.53 -4.15 -10.43
N PHE A 164 -8.23 -4.81 -9.54
CA PHE A 164 -8.12 -6.26 -9.32
C PHE A 164 -9.38 -6.95 -9.83
N LEU A 165 -9.24 -7.88 -10.76
CA LEU A 165 -10.36 -8.64 -11.35
C LEU A 165 -11.50 -7.75 -11.90
N GLY A 166 -11.17 -6.52 -12.35
CA GLY A 166 -12.14 -5.57 -12.90
C GLY A 166 -12.83 -4.67 -11.86
N GLU A 167 -12.51 -4.83 -10.57
CA GLU A 167 -13.00 -3.94 -9.53
C GLU A 167 -12.06 -2.74 -9.33
N LYS A 168 -12.64 -1.58 -9.01
CA LYS A 168 -11.87 -0.38 -8.67
C LYS A 168 -11.16 -0.58 -7.32
N SER A 169 -9.88 -0.21 -7.25
CA SER A 169 -9.13 -0.23 -5.99
C SER A 169 -9.74 0.73 -4.94
N HIS A 170 -9.63 0.38 -3.67
CA HIS A 170 -9.92 1.27 -2.54
C HIS A 170 -8.83 2.33 -2.32
N VAL A 171 -7.70 2.19 -3.01
CA VAL A 171 -6.57 3.15 -3.02
C VAL A 171 -6.70 4.02 -4.26
N ASP A 172 -6.55 5.34 -4.10
CA ASP A 172 -6.68 6.30 -5.20
C ASP A 172 -5.34 6.62 -5.86
N TYR A 173 -4.26 6.72 -5.06
CA TYR A 173 -2.91 7.06 -5.53
C TYR A 173 -1.86 6.12 -4.94
N VAL A 174 -0.81 5.88 -5.72
CA VAL A 174 0.37 5.14 -5.23
C VAL A 174 1.61 5.98 -5.49
N VAL A 175 2.21 6.48 -4.41
CA VAL A 175 3.42 7.29 -4.46
C VAL A 175 4.65 6.46 -4.10
N SER A 176 5.80 6.86 -4.65
CA SER A 176 7.07 6.19 -4.35
C SER A 176 7.52 6.45 -2.91
N MET A 177 7.99 5.40 -2.23
CA MET A 177 8.63 5.56 -0.92
C MET A 177 9.80 6.54 -0.95
N SER A 178 10.61 6.55 -2.00
CA SER A 178 11.76 7.44 -2.12
C SER A 178 11.35 8.91 -2.17
N ASP A 179 10.28 9.24 -2.88
CA ASP A 179 9.83 10.63 -3.02
C ASP A 179 9.32 11.17 -1.69
N ILE A 180 8.55 10.36 -0.96
CA ILE A 180 8.06 10.73 0.39
C ILE A 180 9.21 10.78 1.40
N TYR A 181 10.16 9.85 1.35
CA TYR A 181 11.32 9.81 2.23
C TYR A 181 12.12 11.12 2.20
N PHE A 182 12.43 11.64 1.01
CA PHE A 182 13.16 12.90 0.88
C PHE A 182 12.38 14.10 1.41
N LYS A 183 11.05 14.11 1.26
CA LYS A 183 10.19 15.15 1.85
C LYS A 183 10.21 15.08 3.39
N LEU A 184 10.09 13.88 3.95
CA LEU A 184 10.08 13.65 5.40
C LEU A 184 11.38 14.05 6.08
N ILE A 185 12.54 13.64 5.55
CA ILE A 185 13.85 14.02 6.13
C ILE A 185 13.96 15.53 6.26
N GLY A 186 13.44 16.30 5.30
CA GLY A 186 13.45 17.76 5.33
C GLY A 186 12.65 18.35 6.49
N VAL A 187 11.55 17.70 6.88
CA VAL A 187 10.66 18.15 7.97
C VAL A 187 11.13 17.60 9.32
N MET A 188 11.43 16.30 9.39
CA MET A 188 11.87 15.64 10.63
C MET A 188 13.13 16.28 11.22
N LYS A 189 14.09 16.72 10.39
CA LYS A 189 15.29 17.45 10.85
C LYS A 189 14.99 18.82 11.50
N LYS A 190 13.85 19.42 11.18
CA LYS A 190 13.44 20.71 11.79
C LYS A 190 12.82 20.51 13.18
N ASN A 191 12.25 19.33 13.43
CA ASN A 191 11.57 18.99 14.69
C ASN A 191 12.52 18.43 15.75
N VAL A 192 13.74 18.05 15.36
CA VAL A 192 14.83 17.68 16.28
C VAL A 192 15.67 18.92 16.55
N THR A 193 15.11 19.87 17.30
CA THR A 193 15.90 20.90 17.97
C THR A 193 16.27 20.39 19.35
N PRO A 194 17.57 20.50 19.74
CA PRO A 194 18.06 20.02 21.03
C PRO A 194 17.47 20.79 22.19
#